data_71242f78b67ed2bf09a3381ea79cecb1
#
_entry.id   71242f78b67ed2bf09a3381ea79cecb1
#
_cell.length_a   1.000
_cell.length_b   1.000
_cell.length_c   1.000
_cell.angle_alpha   90.00
_cell.angle_beta   90.00
_cell.angle_gamma   90.00
#
_symmetry.space_group_name_H-M   'P 1'
#
loop_
_entity.id
_entity.type
_entity.pdbx_description
1 polymer ?
#
loop_
_entity_poly.entity_id
_entity_poly.type
_entity_poly.pdbx_seq_one_letter_code
_entity_poly.pdbx_strand_id
1 'polypeptide(L)'
;MAEIKYKVKKEEEGLRLDQLLSKMNEVPSRSSAQRWVKDKHVQINKTIVESPSRKLKWGDILEVMIPPPKSLDLRPEKGNLEILYEDNDLIVFVKPAGLVVHPSAGHEAGTLVNILLEHCHDLSGIGGATRPGIVHRLDKDTSGIMVSAKNDKTHQHLAKQFKDHSVRRSYQALVWGILKNKKGSINAPLGRHPVNRKQIAVVPNGRRAVTHWEVEHCYSNTSLLTCRLETGRTHQIRVHLSSQGFPIVGDPLYGKSSHHLLKFMNEPAKSALKNFKRQALHACDLGFFHPGREEEMDFSHPAPKDYKNLLEMMELEDSVKNGHGSPKDLER
;
A
#
# COMPACT_ATOMS: atom_id res chain seq x y z
N MET A 1 4.86 -8.38 -34.45
CA MET A 1 3.92 -7.69 -33.55
C MET A 1 2.55 -8.32 -33.79
N ALA A 2 1.84 -8.69 -32.73
CA ALA A 2 0.50 -9.24 -32.89
C ALA A 2 -0.47 -8.10 -33.21
N GLU A 3 -1.41 -8.38 -34.12
CA GLU A 3 -2.41 -7.40 -34.61
C GLU A 3 -3.82 -7.95 -34.31
N ILE A 4 -4.70 -7.08 -33.81
CA ILE A 4 -6.12 -7.39 -33.66
C ILE A 4 -6.86 -6.68 -34.78
N LYS A 5 -7.67 -7.44 -35.56
CA LYS A 5 -8.66 -6.87 -36.48
C LYS A 5 -10.05 -7.19 -36.01
N TYR A 6 -10.88 -6.18 -35.84
CA TYR A 6 -12.22 -6.34 -35.31
C TYR A 6 -13.23 -5.45 -36.04
N LYS A 7 -14.35 -6.01 -36.46
CA LYS A 7 -15.45 -5.26 -37.07
C LYS A 7 -16.54 -4.99 -36.03
N VAL A 8 -16.83 -3.72 -35.77
CA VAL A 8 -17.82 -3.27 -34.79
C VAL A 8 -19.20 -3.80 -35.15
N LYS A 9 -19.83 -4.48 -34.22
CA LYS A 9 -21.16 -5.05 -34.36
C LYS A 9 -22.25 -4.01 -34.12
N LYS A 10 -23.49 -4.29 -34.53
CA LYS A 10 -24.61 -3.36 -34.37
C LYS A 10 -24.93 -3.04 -32.91
N GLU A 11 -24.83 -4.02 -32.02
CA GLU A 11 -25.03 -3.87 -30.57
C GLU A 11 -23.94 -3.06 -29.87
N GLU A 12 -22.83 -2.79 -30.56
CA GLU A 12 -21.68 -2.06 -30.03
C GLU A 12 -21.64 -0.61 -30.53
N GLU A 13 -22.58 -0.22 -31.37
CA GLU A 13 -22.70 1.13 -31.86
C GLU A 13 -22.88 2.12 -30.72
N GLY A 14 -22.17 3.25 -30.77
CA GLY A 14 -22.17 4.28 -29.71
C GLY A 14 -21.31 3.96 -28.49
N LEU A 15 -20.76 2.74 -28.38
CA LEU A 15 -19.76 2.44 -27.34
C LEU A 15 -18.51 3.30 -27.54
N ARG A 16 -17.85 3.60 -26.45
CA ARG A 16 -16.53 4.25 -26.50
C ARG A 16 -15.46 3.26 -26.94
N LEU A 17 -14.50 3.70 -27.70
CA LEU A 17 -13.37 2.91 -28.18
C LEU A 17 -12.63 2.20 -27.04
N ASP A 18 -12.31 2.93 -25.94
CA ASP A 18 -11.62 2.36 -24.78
C ASP A 18 -12.43 1.30 -24.05
N GLN A 19 -13.76 1.37 -24.10
CA GLN A 19 -14.65 0.37 -23.52
C GLN A 19 -14.70 -0.91 -24.34
N LEU A 20 -14.83 -0.79 -25.68
CA LEU A 20 -14.85 -1.95 -26.55
C LEU A 20 -13.49 -2.70 -26.50
N LEU A 21 -12.38 -1.97 -26.65
CA LEU A 21 -11.05 -2.55 -26.57
C LEU A 21 -10.81 -3.31 -25.25
N SER A 22 -11.29 -2.77 -24.11
CA SER A 22 -11.09 -3.41 -22.81
C SER A 22 -11.87 -4.72 -22.60
N LYS A 23 -12.78 -5.08 -23.53
CA LYS A 23 -13.50 -6.36 -23.53
C LYS A 23 -12.78 -7.45 -24.34
N MET A 24 -11.75 -7.10 -25.09
CA MET A 24 -10.94 -8.04 -25.86
C MET A 24 -9.93 -8.74 -24.96
N ASN A 25 -9.74 -10.05 -25.15
CA ASN A 25 -8.87 -10.87 -24.31
C ASN A 25 -7.40 -10.43 -24.35
N GLU A 26 -6.96 -9.90 -25.49
CA GLU A 26 -5.59 -9.46 -25.73
C GLU A 26 -5.30 -8.09 -25.09
N VAL A 27 -6.31 -7.37 -24.61
CA VAL A 27 -6.17 -6.04 -24.00
C VAL A 27 -6.18 -6.17 -22.47
N PRO A 28 -5.04 -5.98 -21.78
CA PRO A 28 -4.92 -6.29 -20.35
C PRO A 28 -5.86 -5.50 -19.44
N SER A 29 -6.22 -4.27 -19.84
CA SER A 29 -7.10 -3.41 -19.06
C SER A 29 -7.61 -2.22 -19.87
N ARG A 30 -8.66 -1.54 -19.39
CA ARG A 30 -9.14 -0.29 -19.98
C ARG A 30 -8.08 0.82 -19.97
N SER A 31 -7.22 0.86 -18.97
CA SER A 31 -6.09 1.81 -18.90
C SER A 31 -5.07 1.52 -19.99
N SER A 32 -4.83 0.25 -20.30
CA SER A 32 -3.98 -0.18 -21.43
C SER A 32 -4.61 0.23 -22.76
N ALA A 33 -5.92 0.00 -22.94
CA ALA A 33 -6.65 0.45 -24.12
C ALA A 33 -6.51 1.96 -24.34
N GLN A 34 -6.72 2.76 -23.30
CA GLN A 34 -6.60 4.22 -23.37
C GLN A 34 -5.19 4.65 -23.75
N ARG A 35 -4.17 4.01 -23.21
CA ARG A 35 -2.78 4.28 -23.53
C ARG A 35 -2.47 3.92 -24.98
N TRP A 36 -2.85 2.73 -25.44
CA TRP A 36 -2.62 2.31 -26.83
C TRP A 36 -3.27 3.25 -27.87
N VAL A 37 -4.45 3.78 -27.57
CA VAL A 37 -5.08 4.79 -28.42
C VAL A 37 -4.26 6.09 -28.44
N LYS A 38 -3.82 6.59 -27.28
CA LYS A 38 -3.00 7.81 -27.19
C LYS A 38 -1.63 7.65 -27.84
N ASP A 39 -1.05 6.44 -27.73
CA ASP A 39 0.26 6.09 -28.29
C ASP A 39 0.16 5.71 -29.79
N LYS A 40 -1.02 5.96 -30.44
CA LYS A 40 -1.27 5.77 -31.88
C LYS A 40 -1.18 4.32 -32.37
N HIS A 41 -1.40 3.34 -31.46
CA HIS A 41 -1.44 1.92 -31.81
C HIS A 41 -2.80 1.44 -32.31
N VAL A 42 -3.82 2.33 -32.44
CA VAL A 42 -5.18 1.98 -32.83
C VAL A 42 -5.61 2.79 -34.05
N GLN A 43 -6.12 2.10 -35.05
CA GLN A 43 -6.72 2.67 -36.22
C GLN A 43 -8.21 2.30 -36.33
N ILE A 44 -9.00 3.17 -36.86
CA ILE A 44 -10.39 2.91 -37.27
C ILE A 44 -10.49 3.24 -38.77
N ASN A 45 -10.91 2.27 -39.59
CA ASN A 45 -11.01 2.41 -41.03
C ASN A 45 -9.69 2.94 -41.64
N LYS A 46 -8.55 2.38 -41.19
CA LYS A 46 -7.18 2.76 -41.61
C LYS A 46 -6.74 4.14 -41.17
N THR A 47 -7.51 4.84 -40.33
CA THR A 47 -7.15 6.18 -39.80
C THR A 47 -6.77 6.05 -38.33
N ILE A 48 -5.60 6.62 -37.96
CA ILE A 48 -5.12 6.65 -36.57
C ILE A 48 -6.09 7.43 -35.69
N VAL A 49 -6.41 6.90 -34.52
CA VAL A 49 -7.29 7.53 -33.54
C VAL A 49 -6.54 7.80 -32.25
N GLU A 50 -6.57 9.06 -31.79
CA GLU A 50 -5.89 9.49 -30.56
C GLU A 50 -6.84 9.70 -29.37
N SER A 51 -8.17 9.69 -29.61
CA SER A 51 -9.18 9.90 -28.57
C SER A 51 -9.76 8.58 -28.07
N PRO A 52 -9.44 8.13 -26.82
CA PRO A 52 -10.03 6.93 -26.25
C PRO A 52 -11.55 6.99 -26.07
N SER A 53 -12.11 8.20 -26.02
CA SER A 53 -13.54 8.43 -25.85
C SER A 53 -14.33 8.44 -27.17
N ARG A 54 -13.67 8.29 -28.32
CA ARG A 54 -14.33 8.23 -29.62
C ARG A 54 -15.44 7.20 -29.59
N LYS A 55 -16.62 7.59 -30.03
CA LYS A 55 -17.77 6.69 -30.21
C LYS A 55 -17.65 5.93 -31.51
N LEU A 56 -17.91 4.65 -31.45
CA LEU A 56 -17.83 3.71 -32.56
C LEU A 56 -19.14 3.71 -33.35
N LYS A 57 -19.04 3.47 -34.66
CA LYS A 57 -20.19 3.26 -35.56
C LYS A 57 -20.26 1.80 -35.95
N TRP A 58 -21.45 1.30 -36.17
CA TRP A 58 -21.63 -0.03 -36.74
C TRP A 58 -20.85 -0.17 -38.06
N GLY A 59 -20.11 -1.26 -38.20
CA GLY A 59 -19.29 -1.54 -39.38
C GLY A 59 -17.90 -0.92 -39.35
N ASP A 60 -17.53 -0.09 -38.36
CA ASP A 60 -16.15 0.39 -38.20
C ASP A 60 -15.18 -0.80 -38.09
N ILE A 61 -14.06 -0.73 -38.78
CA ILE A 61 -13.00 -1.72 -38.74
C ILE A 61 -11.89 -1.20 -37.82
N LEU A 62 -11.72 -1.88 -36.69
CA LEU A 62 -10.63 -1.56 -35.74
C LEU A 62 -9.40 -2.39 -36.11
N GLU A 63 -8.25 -1.74 -36.20
CA GLU A 63 -6.95 -2.38 -36.33
C GLU A 63 -6.09 -1.92 -35.15
N VAL A 64 -5.64 -2.87 -34.33
CA VAL A 64 -4.89 -2.58 -33.10
C VAL A 64 -3.53 -3.28 -33.18
N MET A 65 -2.47 -2.51 -33.26
CA MET A 65 -1.12 -3.03 -33.09
C MET A 65 -0.84 -3.22 -31.60
N ILE A 66 -0.70 -4.48 -31.15
CA ILE A 66 -0.37 -4.78 -29.75
C ILE A 66 1.08 -4.39 -29.52
N PRO A 67 1.36 -3.32 -28.74
CA PRO A 67 2.73 -2.99 -28.40
C PRO A 67 3.32 -4.13 -27.55
N PRO A 68 4.61 -4.43 -27.71
CA PRO A 68 5.29 -5.35 -26.81
C PRO A 68 5.07 -4.87 -25.37
N PRO A 69 4.94 -5.79 -24.40
CA PRO A 69 4.90 -5.40 -22.99
C PRO A 69 6.06 -4.43 -22.77
N LYS A 70 5.78 -3.21 -22.27
CA LYS A 70 6.85 -2.35 -21.80
C LYS A 70 7.50 -3.13 -20.67
N SER A 71 8.61 -3.77 -20.93
CA SER A 71 9.51 -4.22 -19.89
C SER A 71 9.90 -2.92 -19.17
N LEU A 72 9.36 -2.70 -17.98
CA LEU A 72 10.04 -1.84 -17.04
C LEU A 72 11.39 -2.55 -16.86
N ASP A 73 12.44 -1.95 -17.41
CA ASP A 73 13.82 -2.41 -17.24
C ASP A 73 14.15 -2.18 -15.75
N LEU A 74 13.72 -3.15 -14.93
CA LEU A 74 13.97 -3.12 -13.49
C LEU A 74 15.46 -3.34 -13.31
N ARG A 75 16.19 -2.27 -13.08
CA ARG A 75 17.61 -2.35 -12.81
C ARG A 75 17.84 -2.62 -11.34
N PRO A 76 18.73 -3.56 -11.01
CA PRO A 76 19.23 -3.72 -9.65
C PRO A 76 19.82 -2.39 -9.15
N GLU A 77 19.51 -2.02 -7.92
CA GLU A 77 20.02 -0.79 -7.30
C GLU A 77 20.49 -1.08 -5.88
N LYS A 78 21.66 -0.57 -5.53
CA LYS A 78 22.19 -0.68 -4.17
C LYS A 78 21.29 0.06 -3.18
N GLY A 79 20.97 -0.60 -2.09
CA GLY A 79 20.20 -0.03 -1.00
C GLY A 79 20.37 -0.85 0.27
N ASN A 80 20.14 -0.23 1.42
CA ASN A 80 20.22 -0.92 2.71
C ASN A 80 18.84 -1.41 3.14
N LEU A 81 18.73 -2.74 3.33
CA LEU A 81 17.60 -3.38 4.00
C LEU A 81 18.14 -4.14 5.20
N GLU A 82 17.47 -3.98 6.33
CA GLU A 82 17.71 -4.81 7.50
C GLU A 82 17.05 -6.18 7.24
N ILE A 83 17.87 -7.22 7.07
CA ILE A 83 17.42 -8.58 6.81
C ILE A 83 17.22 -9.29 8.15
N LEU A 84 16.02 -9.81 8.38
CA LEU A 84 15.67 -10.57 9.59
C LEU A 84 15.89 -12.07 9.40
N TYR A 85 15.67 -12.54 8.17
CA TYR A 85 15.85 -13.95 7.80
C TYR A 85 16.00 -14.08 6.29
N GLU A 86 16.82 -15.01 5.85
CA GLU A 86 16.95 -15.37 4.44
C GLU A 86 17.39 -16.83 4.31
N ASP A 87 16.79 -17.50 3.31
CA ASP A 87 17.20 -18.83 2.86
C ASP A 87 17.03 -18.97 1.32
N ASN A 88 16.94 -20.20 0.80
CA ASN A 88 16.75 -20.45 -0.63
C ASN A 88 15.31 -20.21 -1.11
N ASP A 89 14.35 -20.09 -0.21
CA ASP A 89 12.93 -19.99 -0.52
C ASP A 89 12.40 -18.56 -0.41
N LEU A 90 12.81 -17.83 0.63
CA LEU A 90 12.27 -16.50 0.91
C LEU A 90 13.29 -15.61 1.64
N ILE A 91 12.97 -14.33 1.67
CA ILE A 91 13.68 -13.30 2.43
C ILE A 91 12.69 -12.48 3.25
N VAL A 92 12.97 -12.30 4.55
CA VAL A 92 12.21 -11.42 5.47
C VAL A 92 13.09 -10.24 5.87
N PHE A 93 12.55 -9.05 5.73
CA PHE A 93 13.31 -7.80 5.92
C PHE A 93 12.43 -6.69 6.47
N VAL A 94 13.06 -5.63 6.95
CA VAL A 94 12.40 -4.41 7.41
C VAL A 94 12.42 -3.35 6.31
N LYS A 95 11.25 -2.98 5.80
CA LYS A 95 11.11 -1.88 4.85
C LYS A 95 11.18 -0.54 5.60
N PRO A 96 12.10 0.37 5.29
CA PRO A 96 12.08 1.72 5.85
C PRO A 96 10.87 2.53 5.35
N ALA A 97 10.47 3.54 6.12
CA ALA A 97 9.54 4.56 5.64
C ALA A 97 10.17 5.37 4.49
N GLY A 98 9.34 5.88 3.58
CA GLY A 98 9.78 6.62 2.39
C GLY A 98 10.07 5.74 1.16
N LEU A 99 10.29 4.43 1.34
CA LEU A 99 10.58 3.50 0.25
C LEU A 99 9.29 2.95 -0.39
N VAL A 100 9.14 3.15 -1.70
CA VAL A 100 8.04 2.55 -2.50
C VAL A 100 8.35 1.07 -2.75
N VAL A 101 7.34 0.20 -2.65
CA VAL A 101 7.56 -1.26 -2.80
C VAL A 101 7.91 -1.64 -4.25
N HIS A 102 7.18 -1.14 -5.24
CA HIS A 102 7.39 -1.49 -6.65
C HIS A 102 7.15 -0.28 -7.55
N PRO A 103 7.73 -0.25 -8.75
CA PRO A 103 7.58 0.87 -9.68
C PRO A 103 6.12 1.23 -9.95
N SER A 104 5.87 2.53 -9.98
CA SER A 104 4.56 3.12 -10.26
C SER A 104 4.73 4.47 -10.92
N ALA A 105 3.65 5.06 -11.43
CA ALA A 105 3.70 6.41 -12.01
C ALA A 105 4.33 7.42 -11.05
N GLY A 106 5.44 8.03 -11.44
CA GLY A 106 6.24 8.97 -10.64
C GLY A 106 7.32 8.33 -9.74
N HIS A 107 7.48 7.00 -9.79
CA HIS A 107 8.52 6.24 -9.08
C HIS A 107 8.90 5.03 -9.96
N GLU A 108 9.63 5.26 -11.03
CA GLU A 108 10.03 4.20 -11.99
C GLU A 108 11.26 3.42 -11.51
N ALA A 109 12.08 4.00 -10.64
CA ALA A 109 13.30 3.48 -10.04
C ALA A 109 13.36 3.81 -8.54
N GLY A 110 14.39 3.38 -7.82
CA GLY A 110 14.58 3.61 -6.40
C GLY A 110 13.53 2.91 -5.54
N THR A 111 13.03 1.74 -5.96
CA THR A 111 11.99 1.01 -5.23
C THR A 111 12.59 -0.18 -4.47
N LEU A 112 11.82 -0.73 -3.53
CA LEU A 112 12.20 -1.95 -2.82
C LEU A 112 12.55 -3.10 -3.78
N VAL A 113 11.80 -3.23 -4.88
CA VAL A 113 12.09 -4.27 -5.90
C VAL A 113 13.46 -4.08 -6.53
N ASN A 114 13.90 -2.84 -6.81
CA ASN A 114 15.24 -2.59 -7.34
C ASN A 114 16.35 -3.04 -6.36
N ILE A 115 16.13 -2.79 -5.05
CA ILE A 115 17.07 -3.21 -4.00
C ILE A 115 17.08 -4.73 -3.84
N LEU A 116 15.91 -5.37 -3.86
CA LEU A 116 15.82 -6.83 -3.79
C LEU A 116 16.46 -7.51 -4.98
N LEU A 117 16.37 -6.96 -6.19
CA LEU A 117 17.04 -7.47 -7.40
C LEU A 117 18.56 -7.38 -7.31
N GLU A 118 19.11 -6.39 -6.61
CA GLU A 118 20.55 -6.31 -6.36
C GLU A 118 21.00 -7.32 -5.30
N HIS A 119 20.16 -7.54 -4.29
CA HIS A 119 20.47 -8.45 -3.18
C HIS A 119 20.24 -9.93 -3.55
N CYS A 120 19.13 -10.25 -4.24
CA CYS A 120 18.71 -11.61 -4.59
C CYS A 120 18.76 -11.81 -6.11
N HIS A 121 19.56 -12.78 -6.58
CA HIS A 121 19.61 -13.13 -8.01
C HIS A 121 18.51 -14.11 -8.45
N ASP A 122 17.75 -14.66 -7.50
CA ASP A 122 16.81 -15.77 -7.63
C ASP A 122 15.36 -15.42 -7.29
N LEU A 123 14.99 -14.13 -7.33
CA LEU A 123 13.61 -13.69 -7.03
C LEU A 123 12.58 -14.31 -7.99
N SER A 124 11.47 -14.79 -7.43
CA SER A 124 10.34 -15.34 -8.21
C SER A 124 9.82 -14.36 -9.26
N GLY A 125 9.68 -14.84 -10.50
CA GLY A 125 9.14 -14.09 -11.63
C GLY A 125 7.61 -14.01 -11.69
N ILE A 126 6.86 -14.73 -10.84
CA ILE A 126 5.38 -14.83 -10.90
C ILE A 126 4.69 -13.46 -10.79
N GLY A 127 5.23 -12.52 -10.04
CA GLY A 127 4.71 -11.14 -9.96
C GLY A 127 4.77 -10.36 -11.28
N GLY A 128 5.27 -10.98 -12.34
CA GLY A 128 5.56 -10.36 -13.64
C GLY A 128 6.79 -9.45 -13.57
N ALA A 129 7.20 -8.93 -14.73
CA ALA A 129 8.41 -8.10 -14.87
C ALA A 129 8.48 -6.87 -13.94
N THR A 130 7.42 -6.52 -13.23
CA THR A 130 7.35 -5.31 -12.39
C THR A 130 7.35 -5.59 -10.89
N ARG A 131 7.22 -6.85 -10.47
CA ARG A 131 7.02 -7.23 -9.05
C ARG A 131 7.66 -8.57 -8.68
N PRO A 132 8.89 -8.87 -9.08
CA PRO A 132 9.53 -10.13 -8.77
C PRO A 132 9.53 -10.36 -7.25
N GLY A 133 9.14 -11.56 -6.83
CA GLY A 133 9.11 -11.98 -5.43
C GLY A 133 8.06 -11.32 -4.52
N ILE A 134 7.36 -10.28 -4.96
CA ILE A 134 6.45 -9.49 -4.10
C ILE A 134 5.09 -10.16 -3.95
N VAL A 135 4.78 -10.64 -2.75
CA VAL A 135 3.50 -11.29 -2.40
C VAL A 135 2.54 -10.37 -1.63
N HIS A 136 3.06 -9.31 -1.00
CA HIS A 136 2.27 -8.28 -0.32
C HIS A 136 2.96 -6.91 -0.38
N ARG A 137 2.35 -5.89 0.22
CA ARG A 137 2.90 -4.53 0.20
C ARG A 137 2.59 -3.73 1.44
N LEU A 138 3.47 -2.78 1.75
CA LEU A 138 3.23 -1.66 2.65
C LEU A 138 3.10 -0.36 1.82
N ASP A 139 2.48 0.65 2.39
CA ASP A 139 2.48 2.00 1.81
C ASP A 139 3.88 2.60 1.83
N LYS A 140 4.16 3.57 0.96
CA LYS A 140 5.47 4.25 0.85
C LYS A 140 6.04 4.63 2.22
N ASP A 141 5.25 5.34 3.02
CA ASP A 141 5.68 5.93 4.28
C ASP A 141 5.34 5.09 5.52
N THR A 142 4.85 3.86 5.33
CA THR A 142 4.71 2.84 6.37
C THR A 142 5.99 2.03 6.45
N SER A 143 6.59 1.92 7.62
CA SER A 143 7.73 1.06 7.91
C SER A 143 7.30 -0.32 8.38
N GLY A 144 8.20 -1.29 8.38
CA GLY A 144 7.99 -2.58 9.04
C GLY A 144 8.31 -3.80 8.22
N ILE A 145 7.97 -4.96 8.77
CA ILE A 145 8.37 -6.28 8.27
C ILE A 145 7.65 -6.62 6.98
N MET A 146 8.40 -7.13 6.02
CA MET A 146 7.91 -7.69 4.77
C MET A 146 8.61 -9.01 4.45
N VAL A 147 7.92 -9.88 3.68
CA VAL A 147 8.45 -11.11 3.12
C VAL A 147 8.39 -11.08 1.60
N SER A 148 9.42 -11.57 0.93
CA SER A 148 9.47 -11.79 -0.51
C SER A 148 9.90 -13.21 -0.83
N ALA A 149 9.36 -13.77 -1.92
CA ALA A 149 9.67 -15.12 -2.37
C ALA A 149 10.86 -15.12 -3.34
N LYS A 150 11.81 -16.05 -3.15
CA LYS A 150 12.96 -16.22 -4.01
C LYS A 150 12.68 -17.19 -5.16
N ASN A 151 11.71 -18.08 -5.04
CA ASN A 151 11.30 -18.98 -6.10
C ASN A 151 9.78 -19.03 -6.30
N ASP A 152 9.34 -19.59 -7.42
CA ASP A 152 7.94 -19.58 -7.85
C ASP A 152 7.05 -20.46 -6.96
N LYS A 153 7.53 -21.58 -6.45
CA LYS A 153 6.80 -22.47 -5.53
C LYS A 153 6.45 -21.73 -4.24
N THR A 154 7.43 -21.07 -3.65
CA THR A 154 7.26 -20.26 -2.43
C THR A 154 6.35 -19.07 -2.69
N HIS A 155 6.48 -18.40 -3.85
CA HIS A 155 5.59 -17.30 -4.23
C HIS A 155 4.12 -17.74 -4.25
N GLN A 156 3.80 -18.85 -4.94
CA GLN A 156 2.43 -19.38 -5.00
C GLN A 156 1.89 -19.71 -3.61
N HIS A 157 2.71 -20.32 -2.76
CA HIS A 157 2.32 -20.72 -1.42
C HIS A 157 2.05 -19.51 -0.51
N LEU A 158 2.96 -18.54 -0.48
CA LEU A 158 2.78 -17.30 0.29
C LEU A 158 1.59 -16.50 -0.24
N ALA A 159 1.47 -16.34 -1.57
CA ALA A 159 0.32 -15.64 -2.18
C ALA A 159 -1.02 -16.29 -1.79
N LYS A 160 -1.06 -17.63 -1.70
CA LYS A 160 -2.23 -18.38 -1.22
C LYS A 160 -2.51 -18.05 0.25
N GLN A 161 -1.52 -18.07 1.14
CA GLN A 161 -1.68 -17.71 2.54
C GLN A 161 -2.20 -16.28 2.72
N PHE A 162 -1.68 -15.30 1.95
CA PHE A 162 -2.21 -13.92 1.94
C PHE A 162 -3.66 -13.84 1.45
N LYS A 163 -4.02 -14.64 0.44
CA LYS A 163 -5.39 -14.72 -0.11
C LYS A 163 -6.35 -15.37 0.87
N ASP A 164 -5.93 -16.43 1.53
CA ASP A 164 -6.73 -17.20 2.50
C ASP A 164 -6.74 -16.54 3.89
N HIS A 165 -6.02 -15.42 4.04
CA HIS A 165 -5.95 -14.63 5.27
C HIS A 165 -5.34 -15.39 6.47
N SER A 166 -4.49 -16.39 6.23
CA SER A 166 -3.79 -17.13 7.27
C SER A 166 -2.52 -16.44 7.78
N VAL A 167 -1.99 -15.47 7.03
CA VAL A 167 -0.82 -14.67 7.46
C VAL A 167 -1.20 -13.74 8.60
N ARG A 168 -0.53 -13.87 9.74
CA ARG A 168 -0.67 -13.00 10.92
C ARG A 168 0.10 -11.70 10.68
N ARG A 169 -0.56 -10.56 10.88
CA ARG A 169 0.03 -9.22 10.67
C ARG A 169 -0.46 -8.26 11.72
N SER A 170 0.46 -7.73 12.51
CA SER A 170 0.16 -6.68 13.47
C SER A 170 0.86 -5.38 13.08
N TYR A 171 0.18 -4.28 13.36
CA TYR A 171 0.67 -2.94 13.09
C TYR A 171 0.51 -2.09 14.34
N GLN A 172 1.52 -1.32 14.67
CA GLN A 172 1.44 -0.29 15.68
C GLN A 172 1.02 1.03 15.01
N ALA A 173 -0.02 1.67 15.53
CA ALA A 173 -0.59 2.91 14.98
C ALA A 173 -0.82 3.94 16.08
N LEU A 174 -0.19 5.12 15.99
CA LEU A 174 -0.52 6.26 16.85
C LEU A 174 -1.62 7.09 16.18
N VAL A 175 -2.75 7.26 16.86
CA VAL A 175 -3.92 7.97 16.33
C VAL A 175 -4.24 9.21 17.15
N TRP A 176 -4.91 10.17 16.54
CA TRP A 176 -5.50 11.30 17.21
C TRP A 176 -6.77 10.90 17.96
N GLY A 177 -6.91 11.41 19.19
CA GLY A 177 -8.08 11.18 20.05
C GLY A 177 -7.92 10.01 21.00
N ILE A 178 -8.85 9.91 21.96
CA ILE A 178 -8.90 8.87 22.98
C ILE A 178 -10.06 7.95 22.68
N LEU A 179 -9.75 6.67 22.47
CA LEU A 179 -10.76 5.65 22.22
C LEU A 179 -11.43 5.23 23.54
N LYS A 180 -12.76 5.23 23.56
CA LYS A 180 -13.53 4.84 24.76
C LYS A 180 -13.45 3.35 25.05
N ASN A 181 -13.42 2.54 24.01
CA ASN A 181 -13.32 1.09 24.13
C ASN A 181 -11.86 0.65 24.08
N LYS A 182 -11.49 -0.39 24.84
CA LYS A 182 -10.12 -0.95 24.82
C LYS A 182 -9.82 -1.72 23.54
N LYS A 183 -10.82 -2.27 22.88
CA LYS A 183 -10.68 -3.04 21.62
C LYS A 183 -11.95 -2.93 20.77
N GLY A 184 -11.79 -3.23 19.48
CA GLY A 184 -12.89 -3.22 18.53
C GLY A 184 -12.50 -3.72 17.16
N SER A 185 -13.47 -3.69 16.25
CA SER A 185 -13.24 -4.04 14.84
C SER A 185 -13.97 -3.06 13.91
N ILE A 186 -13.36 -2.82 12.75
CA ILE A 186 -13.94 -2.01 11.68
C ILE A 186 -14.13 -2.93 10.50
N ASN A 187 -15.38 -3.25 10.16
CA ASN A 187 -15.76 -4.03 9.00
C ASN A 187 -16.47 -3.11 8.02
N ALA A 188 -15.72 -2.47 7.13
CA ALA A 188 -16.22 -1.48 6.19
C ALA A 188 -15.57 -1.62 4.83
N PRO A 189 -16.34 -1.76 3.73
CA PRO A 189 -15.78 -2.00 2.41
C PRO A 189 -15.05 -0.78 1.87
N LEU A 190 -13.88 -1.02 1.23
CA LEU A 190 -12.99 0.02 0.74
C LEU A 190 -12.94 0.07 -0.79
N GLY A 191 -12.97 1.27 -1.32
CA GLY A 191 -12.84 1.56 -2.73
C GLY A 191 -12.19 2.92 -3.01
N ARG A 192 -12.03 3.27 -4.28
CA ARG A 192 -11.51 4.59 -4.63
C ARG A 192 -12.48 5.67 -4.21
N HIS A 193 -11.96 6.75 -3.62
CA HIS A 193 -12.78 7.92 -3.26
C HIS A 193 -13.48 8.48 -4.51
N PRO A 194 -14.79 8.75 -4.47
CA PRO A 194 -15.57 9.12 -5.65
C PRO A 194 -15.09 10.40 -6.34
N VAL A 195 -14.58 11.36 -5.57
CA VAL A 195 -14.09 12.64 -6.08
C VAL A 195 -12.56 12.65 -6.16
N ASN A 196 -11.86 12.37 -5.07
CA ASN A 196 -10.40 12.39 -5.03
C ASN A 196 -9.80 11.01 -5.32
N ARG A 197 -9.51 10.72 -6.58
CA ARG A 197 -9.00 9.41 -7.03
C ARG A 197 -7.64 9.00 -6.44
N LYS A 198 -6.91 9.92 -5.80
CA LYS A 198 -5.67 9.60 -5.07
C LYS A 198 -5.94 8.98 -3.69
N GLN A 199 -7.16 9.10 -3.19
CA GLN A 199 -7.59 8.57 -1.90
C GLN A 199 -8.40 7.28 -2.06
N ILE A 200 -8.40 6.50 -0.99
CA ILE A 200 -9.32 5.39 -0.75
C ILE A 200 -10.37 5.88 0.26
N ALA A 201 -11.56 5.34 0.20
CA ALA A 201 -12.65 5.67 1.12
C ALA A 201 -13.47 4.43 1.45
N VAL A 202 -14.24 4.49 2.53
CA VAL A 202 -15.33 3.56 2.80
C VAL A 202 -16.45 3.85 1.80
N VAL A 203 -16.79 2.88 0.96
CA VAL A 203 -17.83 3.01 -0.07
C VAL A 203 -18.67 1.73 -0.14
N PRO A 204 -20.01 1.83 -0.33
CA PRO A 204 -20.90 0.66 -0.29
C PRO A 204 -20.49 -0.46 -1.26
N ASN A 205 -20.06 -0.11 -2.47
CA ASN A 205 -19.62 -1.05 -3.52
C ASN A 205 -18.11 -1.33 -3.46
N GLY A 206 -17.46 -1.12 -2.31
CA GLY A 206 -16.05 -1.39 -2.09
C GLY A 206 -15.75 -2.88 -1.92
N ARG A 207 -14.48 -3.21 -1.84
CA ARG A 207 -14.03 -4.56 -1.49
C ARG A 207 -14.09 -4.75 0.02
N ARG A 208 -14.52 -5.93 0.46
CA ARG A 208 -14.50 -6.31 1.90
C ARG A 208 -13.14 -5.95 2.52
N ALA A 209 -13.21 -5.29 3.66
CA ALA A 209 -12.04 -4.92 4.46
C ALA A 209 -12.39 -4.99 5.95
N VAL A 210 -11.53 -5.67 6.74
CA VAL A 210 -11.71 -5.84 8.19
C VAL A 210 -10.40 -5.56 8.90
N THR A 211 -10.46 -4.65 9.88
CA THR A 211 -9.35 -4.27 10.75
C THR A 211 -9.79 -4.42 12.20
N HIS A 212 -9.10 -5.25 12.97
CA HIS A 212 -9.24 -5.32 14.44
C HIS A 212 -8.23 -4.37 15.05
N TRP A 213 -8.61 -3.74 16.15
CA TRP A 213 -7.73 -2.85 16.89
C TRP A 213 -7.87 -3.06 18.40
N GLU A 214 -6.79 -2.82 19.12
CA GLU A 214 -6.70 -2.87 20.57
C GLU A 214 -5.86 -1.69 21.04
N VAL A 215 -6.28 -1.01 22.10
CA VAL A 215 -5.56 0.12 22.68
C VAL A 215 -4.43 -0.42 23.54
N GLU A 216 -3.19 -0.08 23.19
CA GLU A 216 -2.00 -0.36 24.00
C GLU A 216 -1.84 0.71 25.09
N HIS A 217 -1.95 1.98 24.67
CA HIS A 217 -1.80 3.11 25.58
C HIS A 217 -2.64 4.30 25.14
N CYS A 218 -3.20 5.03 26.12
CA CYS A 218 -3.86 6.33 25.92
C CYS A 218 -3.00 7.42 26.48
N TYR A 219 -2.55 8.35 25.64
CA TYR A 219 -1.93 9.60 26.04
C TYR A 219 -2.99 10.70 26.16
N SER A 220 -2.61 11.91 26.54
CA SER A 220 -3.57 13.03 26.76
C SER A 220 -4.50 13.33 25.59
N ASN A 221 -4.04 13.22 24.33
CA ASN A 221 -4.83 13.54 23.13
C ASN A 221 -4.61 12.56 21.97
N THR A 222 -3.88 11.47 22.21
CA THR A 222 -3.58 10.44 21.22
C THR A 222 -3.71 9.06 21.85
N SER A 223 -3.90 8.03 21.04
CA SER A 223 -3.91 6.64 21.49
C SER A 223 -2.97 5.81 20.63
N LEU A 224 -2.20 4.94 21.27
CA LEU A 224 -1.39 3.93 20.61
C LEU A 224 -2.22 2.65 20.49
N LEU A 225 -2.31 2.14 19.27
CA LEU A 225 -3.12 0.97 18.94
C LEU A 225 -2.27 -0.13 18.32
N THR A 226 -2.56 -1.39 18.69
CA THR A 226 -2.23 -2.55 17.88
C THR A 226 -3.38 -2.84 16.92
N CYS A 227 -3.09 -2.87 15.62
CA CYS A 227 -4.05 -3.18 14.58
C CYS A 227 -3.73 -4.53 13.94
N ARG A 228 -4.71 -5.44 13.87
CA ARG A 228 -4.59 -6.75 13.19
C ARG A 228 -5.48 -6.79 11.96
N LEU A 229 -4.96 -7.32 10.85
CA LEU A 229 -5.65 -7.30 9.56
C LEU A 229 -6.16 -8.69 9.17
N GLU A 230 -7.48 -8.83 8.90
CA GLU A 230 -7.97 -9.96 8.11
C GLU A 230 -7.69 -9.74 6.61
N THR A 231 -7.84 -8.54 6.12
CA THR A 231 -7.64 -8.17 4.71
C THR A 231 -6.50 -7.16 4.57
N GLY A 232 -5.92 -7.02 3.36
CA GLY A 232 -4.83 -6.08 3.09
C GLY A 232 -5.15 -5.14 1.91
N ARG A 233 -6.15 -4.25 2.08
CA ARG A 233 -6.50 -3.28 1.05
C ARG A 233 -5.60 -2.05 1.13
N THR A 234 -5.42 -1.36 0.01
CA THR A 234 -4.64 -0.12 -0.04
C THR A 234 -5.13 0.86 1.02
N HIS A 235 -4.21 1.42 1.81
CA HIS A 235 -4.46 2.38 2.90
C HIS A 235 -5.47 1.90 3.96
N GLN A 236 -5.70 0.58 4.12
CA GLN A 236 -6.83 0.06 4.89
C GLN A 236 -6.88 0.59 6.32
N ILE A 237 -5.83 0.42 7.13
CA ILE A 237 -5.80 0.89 8.53
C ILE A 237 -6.04 2.40 8.59
N ARG A 238 -5.38 3.16 7.72
CA ARG A 238 -5.44 4.62 7.64
C ARG A 238 -6.87 5.11 7.38
N VAL A 239 -7.54 4.52 6.40
CA VAL A 239 -8.93 4.88 6.05
C VAL A 239 -9.90 4.42 7.12
N HIS A 240 -9.77 3.19 7.62
CA HIS A 240 -10.65 2.66 8.66
C HIS A 240 -10.61 3.52 9.92
N LEU A 241 -9.43 3.79 10.47
CA LEU A 241 -9.30 4.60 11.67
C LEU A 241 -9.79 6.04 11.45
N SER A 242 -9.44 6.65 10.31
CA SER A 242 -9.94 7.99 9.95
C SER A 242 -11.47 8.03 9.83
N SER A 243 -12.09 6.99 9.27
CA SER A 243 -13.57 6.90 9.14
C SER A 243 -14.30 6.82 10.49
N GLN A 244 -13.60 6.36 11.54
CA GLN A 244 -14.11 6.32 12.90
C GLN A 244 -13.79 7.61 13.72
N GLY A 245 -13.18 8.61 13.08
CA GLY A 245 -12.78 9.86 13.76
C GLY A 245 -11.42 9.79 14.47
N PHE A 246 -10.66 8.71 14.30
CA PHE A 246 -9.34 8.51 14.90
C PHE A 246 -8.24 8.41 13.83
N PRO A 247 -7.97 9.47 13.03
CA PRO A 247 -6.97 9.40 11.98
C PRO A 247 -5.57 9.24 12.55
N ILE A 248 -4.69 8.57 11.78
CA ILE A 248 -3.30 8.35 12.19
C ILE A 248 -2.54 9.68 12.24
N VAL A 249 -1.72 9.86 13.29
CA VAL A 249 -0.83 11.00 13.45
C VAL A 249 0.13 11.11 12.27
N GLY A 250 0.33 12.32 11.76
CA GLY A 250 1.24 12.62 10.66
C GLY A 250 0.76 12.16 9.28
N ASP A 251 -0.40 11.51 9.16
CA ASP A 251 -0.93 11.04 7.87
C ASP A 251 -1.25 12.21 6.94
N PRO A 252 -0.54 12.35 5.79
CA PRO A 252 -0.71 13.50 4.90
C PRO A 252 -2.03 13.48 4.12
N LEU A 253 -2.67 12.32 3.98
CA LEU A 253 -3.91 12.17 3.21
C LEU A 253 -5.17 12.16 4.07
N TYR A 254 -5.11 11.56 5.26
CA TYR A 254 -6.28 11.29 6.11
C TYR A 254 -6.21 11.98 7.48
N GLY A 255 -5.03 12.53 7.87
CA GLY A 255 -4.78 13.08 9.22
C GLY A 255 -5.07 14.57 9.40
N LYS A 256 -5.35 15.32 8.34
CA LYS A 256 -5.41 16.80 8.38
C LYS A 256 -6.52 17.36 9.28
N SER A 257 -7.64 16.66 9.42
CA SER A 257 -8.79 17.12 10.21
C SER A 257 -8.51 17.25 11.71
N SER A 258 -7.50 16.56 12.22
CA SER A 258 -7.19 16.50 13.65
C SER A 258 -6.05 17.43 14.09
N HIS A 259 -5.48 18.21 13.18
CA HIS A 259 -4.41 19.17 13.51
C HIS A 259 -4.86 20.24 14.53
N HIS A 260 -6.16 20.52 14.69
CA HIS A 260 -6.67 21.42 15.71
C HIS A 260 -6.38 20.93 17.13
N LEU A 261 -6.16 19.64 17.35
CA LEU A 261 -5.81 19.05 18.63
C LEU A 261 -4.43 19.47 19.13
N LEU A 262 -3.55 19.92 18.22
CA LEU A 262 -2.22 20.46 18.58
C LEU A 262 -2.29 21.65 19.55
N LYS A 263 -3.39 22.41 19.54
CA LYS A 263 -3.56 23.54 20.47
C LYS A 263 -3.67 23.13 21.94
N PHE A 264 -4.01 21.87 22.21
CA PHE A 264 -4.13 21.31 23.56
C PHE A 264 -2.86 20.58 24.03
N MET A 265 -1.79 20.63 23.25
CA MET A 265 -0.50 19.99 23.55
C MET A 265 0.51 21.02 24.02
N ASN A 266 1.37 20.62 24.95
CA ASN A 266 2.52 21.40 25.40
C ASN A 266 3.76 21.11 24.53
N GLU A 267 4.76 21.98 24.61
CA GLU A 267 6.08 21.68 24.06
C GLU A 267 6.84 20.74 25.04
N PRO A 268 7.65 19.74 24.56
CA PRO A 268 8.06 19.53 23.17
C PRO A 268 7.13 18.62 22.32
N ALA A 269 6.12 17.97 22.93
CA ALA A 269 5.23 17.02 22.25
C ALA A 269 4.51 17.65 21.05
N LYS A 270 4.06 18.88 21.19
CA LYS A 270 3.42 19.64 20.11
C LYS A 270 4.35 19.80 18.89
N SER A 271 5.63 20.12 19.14
CA SER A 271 6.64 20.24 18.09
C SER A 271 6.90 18.89 17.41
N ALA A 272 7.01 17.81 18.18
CA ALA A 272 7.21 16.45 17.67
C ALA A 272 6.06 16.04 16.75
N LEU A 273 4.80 16.20 17.18
CA LEU A 273 3.59 15.90 16.40
C LEU A 273 3.50 16.77 15.14
N LYS A 274 3.82 18.05 15.23
CA LYS A 274 3.81 18.98 14.09
C LYS A 274 4.86 18.63 13.04
N ASN A 275 6.01 18.11 13.48
CA ASN A 275 7.14 17.80 12.62
C ASN A 275 7.12 16.36 12.09
N PHE A 276 6.31 15.47 12.63
CA PHE A 276 6.13 14.11 12.12
C PHE A 276 5.27 14.11 10.85
N LYS A 277 5.91 13.95 9.68
CA LYS A 277 5.31 14.21 8.35
C LYS A 277 4.88 12.95 7.57
N ARG A 278 4.83 11.81 8.23
CA ARG A 278 4.36 10.55 7.67
C ARG A 278 3.34 9.91 8.60
N GLN A 279 2.57 8.93 8.11
CA GLN A 279 1.69 8.17 9.02
C GLN A 279 2.52 7.46 10.10
N ALA A 280 2.19 7.68 11.37
CA ALA A 280 2.74 6.95 12.51
C ALA A 280 2.14 5.52 12.52
N LEU A 281 2.61 4.72 11.56
CA LEU A 281 2.17 3.34 11.29
C LEU A 281 3.40 2.48 10.99
N HIS A 282 3.50 1.36 11.70
CA HIS A 282 4.60 0.41 11.58
C HIS A 282 4.07 -1.03 11.60
N ALA A 283 4.45 -1.84 10.62
CA ALA A 283 4.15 -3.28 10.60
C ALA A 283 5.14 -3.99 11.53
N CYS A 284 4.73 -4.21 12.78
CA CYS A 284 5.59 -4.70 13.86
C CYS A 284 5.72 -6.22 13.86
N ASP A 285 4.68 -6.97 13.47
CA ASP A 285 4.72 -8.43 13.49
C ASP A 285 4.26 -9.01 12.16
N LEU A 286 4.91 -10.11 11.77
CA LEU A 286 4.58 -10.92 10.60
C LEU A 286 4.77 -12.39 10.91
N GLY A 287 3.69 -13.19 10.85
CA GLY A 287 3.74 -14.63 11.00
C GLY A 287 3.11 -15.36 9.82
N PHE A 288 3.77 -16.41 9.35
CA PHE A 288 3.33 -17.21 8.20
C PHE A 288 3.94 -18.61 8.27
N PHE A 289 3.33 -19.56 7.54
CA PHE A 289 3.87 -20.90 7.38
C PHE A 289 4.93 -20.93 6.27
N HIS A 290 6.13 -21.43 6.60
CA HIS A 290 7.24 -21.54 5.65
C HIS A 290 7.09 -22.78 4.77
N PRO A 291 6.92 -22.66 3.44
CA PRO A 291 6.56 -23.80 2.60
C PRO A 291 7.69 -24.82 2.37
N GLY A 292 8.94 -24.42 2.48
CA GLY A 292 10.10 -25.29 2.30
C GLY A 292 10.52 -26.00 3.60
N ARG A 293 10.34 -25.33 4.74
CA ARG A 293 10.67 -25.88 6.08
C ARG A 293 9.48 -26.57 6.76
N GLU A 294 8.27 -26.33 6.25
CA GLU A 294 7.02 -26.86 6.79
C GLU A 294 6.79 -26.49 8.26
N GLU A 295 7.15 -25.26 8.65
CA GLU A 295 7.01 -24.74 10.01
C GLU A 295 6.41 -23.33 10.03
N GLU A 296 5.78 -22.97 11.16
CA GLU A 296 5.33 -21.59 11.41
C GLU A 296 6.55 -20.73 11.75
N MET A 297 6.60 -19.53 11.14
CA MET A 297 7.61 -18.54 11.42
C MET A 297 6.96 -17.25 11.89
N ASP A 298 7.51 -16.65 12.94
CA ASP A 298 7.06 -15.38 13.50
C ASP A 298 8.23 -14.43 13.62
N PHE A 299 8.02 -13.21 13.15
CA PHE A 299 8.99 -12.13 13.19
C PHE A 299 8.37 -10.91 13.86
N SER A 300 9.12 -10.31 14.76
CA SER A 300 8.80 -9.03 15.41
C SER A 300 9.91 -8.02 15.20
N HIS A 301 9.55 -6.76 14.99
CA HIS A 301 10.51 -5.68 14.86
C HIS A 301 9.97 -4.39 15.49
N PRO A 302 10.78 -3.70 16.31
CA PRO A 302 10.35 -2.48 16.97
C PRO A 302 10.21 -1.33 15.98
N ALA A 303 9.38 -0.34 16.32
CA ALA A 303 9.22 0.88 15.53
C ALA A 303 10.57 1.60 15.31
N PRO A 304 10.77 2.26 14.14
CA PRO A 304 11.99 2.97 13.84
C PRO A 304 12.18 4.21 14.74
N LYS A 305 13.41 4.70 14.79
CA LYS A 305 13.84 5.77 15.72
C LYS A 305 12.95 7.01 15.70
N ASP A 306 12.54 7.47 14.52
CA ASP A 306 11.65 8.64 14.38
C ASP A 306 10.29 8.42 15.05
N TYR A 307 9.74 7.20 14.96
CA TYR A 307 8.47 6.85 15.59
C TYR A 307 8.65 6.61 17.11
N LYS A 308 9.74 5.95 17.54
CA LYS A 308 10.06 5.81 18.96
C LYS A 308 10.19 7.16 19.64
N ASN A 309 10.96 8.07 19.06
CA ASN A 309 11.12 9.43 19.59
C ASN A 309 9.77 10.16 19.72
N LEU A 310 8.84 9.92 18.73
CA LEU A 310 7.48 10.49 18.82
C LEU A 310 6.73 9.93 20.03
N LEU A 311 6.79 8.61 20.28
CA LEU A 311 6.13 8.00 21.44
C LEU A 311 6.70 8.49 22.76
N GLU A 312 8.02 8.62 22.87
CA GLU A 312 8.70 9.19 24.05
C GLU A 312 8.20 10.60 24.36
N MET A 313 8.00 11.43 23.32
CA MET A 313 7.43 12.77 23.53
C MET A 313 5.95 12.72 23.98
N MET A 314 5.18 11.71 23.58
CA MET A 314 3.82 11.53 24.07
C MET A 314 3.80 11.09 25.55
N GLU A 315 4.71 10.22 25.96
CA GLU A 315 4.90 9.78 27.35
C GLU A 315 5.29 10.97 28.25
N LEU A 316 6.22 11.82 27.80
CA LEU A 316 6.60 13.03 28.52
C LEU A 316 5.43 14.00 28.68
N GLU A 317 4.66 14.24 27.62
CA GLU A 317 3.45 15.09 27.67
C GLU A 317 2.44 14.58 28.69
N ASP A 318 2.25 13.27 28.73
CA ASP A 318 1.31 12.64 29.65
C ASP A 318 1.79 12.75 31.09
N SER A 319 3.08 12.54 31.35
CA SER A 319 3.69 12.67 32.67
C SER A 319 3.58 14.10 33.22
N VAL A 320 3.78 15.12 32.40
CA VAL A 320 3.63 16.52 32.77
C VAL A 320 2.18 16.86 33.14
N LYS A 321 1.20 16.38 32.38
CA LYS A 321 -0.22 16.64 32.64
C LYS A 321 -0.75 15.92 33.86
N ASN A 322 -0.22 14.73 34.16
CA ASN A 322 -0.62 13.93 35.31
C ASN A 322 0.12 14.29 36.62
N GLY A 323 0.97 15.32 36.61
CA GLY A 323 1.68 15.79 37.79
C GLY A 323 2.87 14.93 38.23
N HIS A 324 3.38 14.05 37.38
CA HIS A 324 4.48 13.10 37.65
C HIS A 324 5.76 13.46 36.88
N GLY A 325 6.13 14.70 36.78
CA GLY A 325 7.41 15.10 36.17
C GLY A 325 7.59 16.61 36.11
N SER A 326 8.62 17.11 36.81
CA SER A 326 9.10 18.49 36.62
C SER A 326 10.01 18.52 35.37
N PRO A 327 9.95 19.56 34.53
CA PRO A 327 10.85 19.70 33.36
C PRO A 327 12.33 19.78 33.70
N LYS A 328 12.69 19.83 34.99
CA LYS A 328 14.07 20.00 35.49
C LYS A 328 14.91 18.71 35.56
N ASP A 329 14.32 17.54 35.32
CA ASP A 329 15.04 16.27 35.44
C ASP A 329 15.67 15.79 34.12
N LEU A 330 15.58 16.59 33.05
CA LEU A 330 16.07 16.26 31.68
C LEU A 330 17.42 16.94 31.32
N GLU A 331 18.04 17.68 32.22
CA GLU A 331 19.35 18.34 32.00
C GLU A 331 20.52 17.66 32.75
N ARG A 332 20.46 16.35 32.94
CA ARG A 332 21.61 15.60 33.48
C ARG A 332 22.06 14.47 32.58
#